data_28aabe94c45b0e935835817180af6c40
#
_entry.id   28aabe94c45b0e935835817180af6c40
#
_cell.length_a   1.000
_cell.length_b   1.000
_cell.length_c   1.000
_cell.angle_alpha   90.00
_cell.angle_beta   90.00
_cell.angle_gamma   90.00
#
_symmetry.space_group_name_H-M   'P 1'
#
loop_
_entity.id
_entity.type
_entity.pdbx_description
1 polymer ?
#
loop_
_entity_poly.entity_id
_entity_poly.type
_entity_poly.pdbx_seq_one_letter_code
_entity_poly.pdbx_strand_id
1 'polypeptide(L)'
;DGFGFVDAMDKLGVERRLLTAGEHKALLDPFTPVDSFEKNHLQELLDSIHDKFIAVVKAGRGDRLADNADLFSGLFWSGRGALELGLIDGLASADEVARDMIEAEEIIDYSIKPSVLDQFANRVGTAVAASLSLVSPQLR
;
A
#
# COMPACT_ATOMS: atom_id res chain seq x y z
N ASP A 1 6.64 5.89 3.60
CA ASP A 1 7.46 6.23 4.77
C ASP A 1 8.58 5.21 4.94
N GLY A 2 9.62 5.60 5.67
CA GLY A 2 10.78 4.76 5.96
C GLY A 2 11.40 5.14 7.29
N PHE A 3 12.29 4.28 7.78
CA PHE A 3 13.02 4.52 9.01
C PHE A 3 14.49 4.80 8.68
N GLY A 4 15.14 5.70 9.45
CA GLY A 4 16.58 5.95 9.41
C GLY A 4 17.27 5.29 10.61
N PHE A 5 18.41 4.63 10.38
CA PHE A 5 19.15 3.92 11.40
C PHE A 5 20.58 4.48 11.62
N VAL A 6 20.90 5.65 11.07
CA VAL A 6 22.23 6.27 11.13
C VAL A 6 22.71 6.40 12.57
N ASP A 7 21.92 7.06 13.42
CA ASP A 7 22.26 7.28 14.83
C ASP A 7 22.36 5.98 15.64
N ALA A 8 21.59 4.97 15.27
CA ALA A 8 21.65 3.67 15.91
C ALA A 8 22.96 2.94 15.57
N MET A 9 23.39 3.01 14.32
CA MET A 9 24.68 2.45 13.88
C MET A 9 25.86 3.11 14.59
N ASP A 10 25.85 4.43 14.67
CA ASP A 10 26.89 5.19 15.38
C ASP A 10 27.00 4.78 16.85
N LYS A 11 25.85 4.66 17.54
CA LYS A 11 25.82 4.23 18.95
C LYS A 11 26.29 2.80 19.17
N LEU A 12 26.08 1.93 18.19
CA LEU A 12 26.49 0.53 18.25
C LEU A 12 27.89 0.28 17.70
N GLY A 13 28.55 1.30 17.14
CA GLY A 13 29.85 1.17 16.50
C GLY A 13 29.82 0.29 15.24
N VAL A 14 28.72 0.28 14.53
CA VAL A 14 28.54 -0.50 13.29
C VAL A 14 28.86 0.38 12.08
N GLU A 15 29.79 -0.06 11.25
CA GLU A 15 30.14 0.60 9.99
C GLU A 15 29.44 -0.08 8.81
N ARG A 16 28.86 0.71 7.92
CA ARG A 16 28.34 0.23 6.64
C ARG A 16 29.29 0.54 5.50
N ARG A 17 29.57 -0.44 4.67
CA ARG A 17 30.39 -0.31 3.46
C ARG A 17 29.51 -0.45 2.22
N LEU A 18 29.13 0.69 1.64
CA LEU A 18 28.29 0.76 0.44
C LEU A 18 29.18 0.91 -0.80
N LEU A 19 29.01 0.02 -1.75
CA LEU A 19 29.64 0.10 -3.08
C LEU A 19 28.52 0.15 -4.13
N THR A 20 28.40 1.27 -4.83
CA THR A 20 27.39 1.48 -5.88
C THR A 20 28.05 2.02 -7.15
N ALA A 21 27.46 1.69 -8.29
CA ALA A 21 27.75 2.33 -9.56
C ALA A 21 26.56 3.24 -9.91
N GLY A 22 26.79 4.55 -9.87
CA GLY A 22 25.79 5.61 -10.03
C GLY A 22 25.59 6.39 -8.73
N GLU A 23 25.63 7.71 -8.84
CA GLU A 23 25.63 8.66 -7.73
C GLU A 23 24.39 8.52 -6.82
N HIS A 24 23.21 8.31 -7.42
CA HIS A 24 21.93 8.21 -6.69
C HIS A 24 21.38 6.79 -6.60
N LYS A 25 22.23 5.77 -6.73
CA LYS A 25 21.81 4.37 -6.73
C LYS A 25 21.26 3.91 -5.37
N ALA A 26 21.67 4.56 -4.29
CA ALA A 26 21.26 4.27 -2.92
C ALA A 26 20.25 5.30 -2.37
N LEU A 27 19.38 5.78 -3.24
CA LEU A 27 18.35 6.75 -2.91
C LEU A 27 17.52 6.28 -1.70
N LEU A 28 17.38 7.15 -0.67
CA LEU A 28 16.68 6.88 0.59
C LEU A 28 17.16 5.64 1.35
N ASP A 29 18.43 5.31 1.24
CA ASP A 29 19.03 4.27 2.06
C ASP A 29 18.86 4.55 3.56
N PRO A 30 18.25 3.64 4.34
CA PRO A 30 17.96 3.88 5.75
C PRO A 30 19.20 3.97 6.65
N PHE A 31 20.36 3.62 6.12
CA PHE A 31 21.63 3.61 6.85
C PHE A 31 22.59 4.77 6.48
N THR A 32 22.14 5.68 5.64
CA THR A 32 22.84 6.92 5.28
C THR A 32 22.01 8.14 5.65
N PRO A 33 22.65 9.28 5.97
CA PRO A 33 21.93 10.53 6.14
C PRO A 33 21.12 10.86 4.87
N VAL A 34 19.92 11.39 5.06
CA VAL A 34 19.08 11.77 3.93
C VAL A 34 19.69 12.98 3.22
N ASP A 35 19.95 12.82 1.94
CA ASP A 35 20.39 13.92 1.08
C ASP A 35 19.21 14.81 0.67
N SER A 36 19.41 16.13 0.71
CA SER A 36 18.34 17.11 0.42
C SER A 36 17.94 17.11 -1.05
N PHE A 37 18.88 16.89 -1.97
CA PHE A 37 18.59 16.78 -3.40
C PHE A 37 17.73 15.56 -3.68
N GLU A 38 18.11 14.41 -3.15
CA GLU A 38 17.39 13.16 -3.31
C GLU A 38 15.95 13.25 -2.76
N LYS A 39 15.81 13.85 -1.57
CA LYS A 39 14.50 14.09 -0.96
C LYS A 39 13.62 14.97 -1.85
N ASN A 40 14.15 16.08 -2.35
CA ASN A 40 13.41 17.01 -3.20
C ASN A 40 13.02 16.35 -4.53
N HIS A 41 13.94 15.64 -5.16
CA HIS A 41 13.68 14.93 -6.40
C HIS A 41 12.55 13.90 -6.24
N LEU A 42 12.54 13.15 -5.14
CA LEU A 42 11.45 12.20 -4.87
C LEU A 42 10.13 12.89 -4.57
N GLN A 43 10.16 14.03 -3.86
CA GLN A 43 8.94 14.80 -3.61
C GLN A 43 8.34 15.32 -4.92
N GLU A 44 9.15 15.89 -5.81
CA GLU A 44 8.72 16.34 -7.14
C GLU A 44 8.11 15.19 -7.97
N LEU A 45 8.71 14.00 -7.89
CA LEU A 45 8.18 12.80 -8.55
C LEU A 45 6.82 12.40 -7.98
N LEU A 46 6.68 12.39 -6.65
CA LEU A 46 5.42 12.08 -5.97
C LEU A 46 4.33 13.08 -6.33
N ASP A 47 4.65 14.37 -6.33
CA ASP A 47 3.72 15.44 -6.69
C ASP A 47 3.26 15.28 -8.15
N SER A 48 4.19 15.01 -9.07
CA SER A 48 3.87 14.76 -10.49
C SER A 48 2.95 13.55 -10.69
N ILE A 49 3.18 12.46 -9.95
CA ILE A 49 2.32 11.26 -9.98
C ILE A 49 0.94 11.58 -9.41
N HIS A 50 0.89 12.33 -8.32
CA HIS A 50 -0.36 12.73 -7.67
C HIS A 50 -1.19 13.64 -8.58
N ASP A 51 -0.58 14.64 -9.20
CA ASP A 51 -1.25 15.53 -10.17
C ASP A 51 -1.83 14.75 -11.35
N LYS A 52 -1.07 13.78 -11.87
CA LYS A 52 -1.53 12.90 -12.94
C LYS A 52 -2.71 12.04 -12.50
N PHE A 53 -2.67 11.50 -11.29
CA PHE A 53 -3.78 10.74 -10.70
C PHE A 53 -5.04 11.62 -10.60
N ILE A 54 -4.91 12.84 -10.05
CA ILE A 54 -6.02 13.80 -9.96
C ILE A 54 -6.61 14.09 -11.35
N ALA A 55 -5.75 14.36 -12.33
CA ALA A 55 -6.19 14.66 -13.71
C ALA A 55 -6.97 13.49 -14.33
N VAL A 56 -6.52 12.26 -14.15
CA VAL A 56 -7.19 11.06 -14.67
C VAL A 56 -8.55 10.85 -13.99
N VAL A 57 -8.62 11.01 -12.66
CA VAL A 57 -9.89 10.88 -11.93
C VAL A 57 -10.87 11.99 -12.37
N LYS A 58 -10.44 13.23 -12.44
CA LYS A 58 -11.27 14.35 -12.92
C LYS A 58 -11.76 14.13 -14.35
N ALA A 59 -10.91 13.64 -15.24
CA ALA A 59 -11.30 13.36 -16.63
C ALA A 59 -12.32 12.22 -16.72
N GLY A 60 -12.17 11.17 -15.89
CA GLY A 60 -13.08 10.04 -15.89
C GLY A 60 -14.42 10.29 -15.17
N ARG A 61 -14.41 11.11 -14.13
CA ARG A 61 -15.60 11.38 -13.31
C ARG A 61 -16.36 12.65 -13.77
N GLY A 62 -15.64 13.66 -14.26
CA GLY A 62 -16.24 14.93 -14.75
C GLY A 62 -17.11 15.60 -13.70
N ASP A 63 -18.27 16.05 -14.12
CA ASP A 63 -19.26 16.77 -13.27
C ASP A 63 -19.88 15.92 -12.16
N ARG A 64 -19.57 14.61 -12.09
CA ARG A 64 -20.02 13.74 -11.02
C ARG A 64 -19.30 13.97 -9.70
N LEU A 65 -18.06 14.52 -9.75
CA LEU A 65 -17.29 14.79 -8.56
C LEU A 65 -17.85 15.97 -7.78
N ALA A 66 -18.00 15.78 -6.48
CA ALA A 66 -18.32 16.87 -5.57
C ALA A 66 -17.13 17.86 -5.47
N ASP A 67 -17.46 19.13 -5.29
CA ASP A 67 -16.45 20.15 -4.96
C ASP A 67 -16.05 20.00 -3.48
N ASN A 68 -14.99 19.24 -3.24
CA ASN A 68 -14.46 18.96 -1.91
C ASN A 68 -12.93 19.02 -1.93
N ALA A 69 -12.37 19.91 -1.09
CA ALA A 69 -10.93 20.13 -1.02
C ALA A 69 -10.13 18.90 -0.56
N ASP A 70 -10.75 18.03 0.23
CA ASP A 70 -10.11 16.84 0.77
C ASP A 70 -10.18 15.62 -0.15
N LEU A 71 -10.85 15.76 -1.32
CA LEU A 71 -11.11 14.64 -2.21
C LEU A 71 -9.84 13.88 -2.63
N PHE A 72 -8.73 14.59 -2.76
CA PHE A 72 -7.43 14.06 -3.18
C PHE A 72 -6.34 14.23 -2.10
N SER A 73 -6.71 14.45 -0.87
CA SER A 73 -5.77 14.70 0.25
C SER A 73 -5.10 13.45 0.81
N GLY A 74 -5.47 12.26 0.32
CA GLY A 74 -5.02 10.97 0.85
C GLY A 74 -5.95 10.41 1.93
N LEU A 75 -7.08 11.06 2.22
CA LEU A 75 -8.13 10.49 3.04
C LEU A 75 -8.82 9.33 2.33
N PHE A 76 -9.40 8.43 3.09
CA PHE A 76 -10.22 7.33 2.58
C PHE A 76 -11.68 7.50 3.02
N TRP A 77 -12.58 6.96 2.19
CA TRP A 77 -14.01 7.16 2.32
C TRP A 77 -14.72 5.80 2.47
N SER A 78 -15.81 5.77 3.24
CA SER A 78 -16.73 4.64 3.17
C SER A 78 -17.40 4.59 1.80
N GLY A 79 -17.97 3.45 1.42
CA GLY A 79 -18.71 3.34 0.14
C GLY A 79 -19.79 4.40 0.01
N ARG A 80 -20.54 4.70 1.08
CA ARG A 80 -21.54 5.76 1.09
C ARG A 80 -20.91 7.15 0.90
N GLY A 81 -19.83 7.46 1.61
CA GLY A 81 -19.11 8.72 1.42
C GLY A 81 -18.53 8.86 0.01
N ALA A 82 -17.99 7.78 -0.55
CA ALA A 82 -17.48 7.77 -1.92
C ALA A 82 -18.59 8.02 -2.96
N LEU A 83 -19.79 7.51 -2.72
CA LEU A 83 -20.96 7.77 -3.56
C LEU A 83 -21.40 9.24 -3.49
N GLU A 84 -21.48 9.82 -2.28
CA GLU A 84 -21.81 11.23 -2.07
C GLU A 84 -20.78 12.19 -2.69
N LEU A 85 -19.50 11.78 -2.69
CA LEU A 85 -18.41 12.51 -3.33
C LEU A 85 -18.31 12.28 -4.86
N GLY A 86 -19.14 11.42 -5.42
CA GLY A 86 -19.15 11.11 -6.85
C GLY A 86 -17.95 10.28 -7.31
N LEU A 87 -17.23 9.64 -6.40
CA LEU A 87 -16.09 8.77 -6.71
C LEU A 87 -16.51 7.42 -7.29
N ILE A 88 -17.69 6.95 -6.92
CA ILE A 88 -18.32 5.70 -7.43
C ILE A 88 -19.74 5.99 -7.90
N ASP A 89 -20.31 5.06 -8.68
CA ASP A 89 -21.63 5.22 -9.29
C ASP A 89 -22.76 4.54 -8.48
N GLY A 90 -22.41 3.59 -7.59
CA GLY A 90 -23.38 2.87 -6.78
C GLY A 90 -22.71 1.94 -5.78
N LEU A 91 -23.55 1.33 -4.94
CA LEU A 91 -23.17 0.32 -3.96
C LEU A 91 -23.91 -0.97 -4.33
N ALA A 92 -23.16 -2.00 -4.68
CA ALA A 92 -23.68 -3.31 -5.02
C ALA A 92 -22.61 -4.38 -4.80
N SER A 93 -23.03 -5.63 -4.66
CA SER A 93 -22.13 -6.78 -4.72
C SER A 93 -21.76 -7.11 -6.18
N ALA A 94 -20.68 -7.88 -6.37
CA ALA A 94 -20.29 -8.33 -7.71
C ALA A 94 -21.41 -9.13 -8.40
N ASP A 95 -22.12 -9.96 -7.66
CA ASP A 95 -23.24 -10.76 -8.16
C ASP A 95 -24.44 -9.89 -8.60
N GLU A 96 -24.73 -8.84 -7.84
CA GLU A 96 -25.79 -7.87 -8.21
C GLU A 96 -25.41 -7.11 -9.48
N VAL A 97 -24.15 -6.64 -9.58
CA VAL A 97 -23.69 -5.95 -10.79
C VAL A 97 -23.73 -6.87 -12.00
N ALA A 98 -23.27 -8.11 -11.86
CA ALA A 98 -23.27 -9.08 -12.95
C ALA A 98 -24.70 -9.37 -13.45
N ARG A 99 -25.63 -9.63 -12.53
CA ARG A 99 -27.01 -9.97 -12.86
C ARG A 99 -27.80 -8.76 -13.37
N ASP A 100 -27.71 -7.64 -12.63
CA ASP A 100 -28.67 -6.54 -12.81
C ASP A 100 -28.18 -5.44 -13.76
N MET A 101 -26.82 -5.33 -13.96
CA MET A 101 -26.22 -4.33 -14.84
C MET A 101 -25.58 -4.91 -16.09
N ILE A 102 -25.00 -6.11 -16.00
CA ILE A 102 -24.26 -6.75 -17.12
C ILE A 102 -25.14 -7.82 -17.79
N GLU A 103 -26.22 -8.24 -17.11
CA GLU A 103 -27.12 -9.31 -17.56
C GLU A 103 -26.38 -10.67 -17.72
N ALA A 104 -25.33 -10.88 -16.91
CA ALA A 104 -24.58 -12.13 -16.85
C ALA A 104 -25.13 -13.01 -15.71
N GLU A 105 -25.70 -14.15 -16.04
CA GLU A 105 -26.28 -15.07 -15.04
C GLU A 105 -25.20 -15.86 -14.28
N GLU A 106 -24.02 -16.04 -14.87
CA GLU A 106 -22.94 -16.87 -14.31
C GLU A 106 -21.64 -16.07 -14.18
N ILE A 107 -21.07 -16.10 -12.98
CA ILE A 107 -19.74 -15.54 -12.70
C ILE A 107 -18.75 -16.68 -12.53
N ILE A 108 -17.69 -16.69 -13.35
CA ILE A 108 -16.60 -17.64 -13.23
C ILE A 108 -15.48 -17.01 -12.38
N ASP A 109 -15.26 -17.58 -11.19
CA ASP A 109 -14.19 -17.14 -10.28
C ASP A 109 -12.87 -17.85 -10.62
N TYR A 110 -11.93 -17.08 -11.18
CA TYR A 110 -10.57 -17.51 -11.50
C TYR A 110 -9.58 -17.33 -10.34
N SER A 111 -10.02 -16.95 -9.15
CA SER A 111 -9.14 -16.80 -7.99
C SER A 111 -8.48 -18.12 -7.64
N ILE A 112 -7.17 -18.10 -7.38
CA ILE A 112 -6.43 -19.26 -6.91
C ILE A 112 -6.93 -19.60 -5.51
N LYS A 113 -7.67 -20.70 -5.40
CA LYS A 113 -8.13 -21.20 -4.09
C LYS A 113 -6.97 -21.97 -3.44
N PRO A 114 -6.51 -21.57 -2.23
CA PRO A 114 -5.47 -22.33 -1.55
C PRO A 114 -5.94 -23.76 -1.32
N SER A 115 -5.07 -24.72 -1.58
CA SER A 115 -5.39 -26.13 -1.39
C SER A 115 -5.70 -26.41 0.09
N VAL A 116 -6.43 -27.49 0.37
CA VAL A 116 -6.73 -27.90 1.75
C VAL A 116 -5.43 -28.12 2.54
N LEU A 117 -4.40 -28.59 1.84
CA LEU A 117 -3.06 -28.82 2.43
C LEU A 117 -2.39 -27.48 2.80
N ASP A 118 -2.49 -26.45 1.95
CA ASP A 118 -1.95 -25.12 2.22
C ASP A 118 -2.66 -24.44 3.40
N GLN A 119 -3.98 -24.61 3.48
CA GLN A 119 -4.76 -24.12 4.61
C GLN A 119 -4.36 -24.79 5.92
N PHE A 120 -4.11 -26.10 5.88
CA PHE A 120 -3.65 -26.86 7.04
C PHE A 120 -2.21 -26.48 7.44
N ALA A 121 -1.30 -26.38 6.48
CA ALA A 121 0.09 -25.95 6.70
C ALA A 121 0.16 -24.55 7.32
N ASN A 122 -0.64 -23.61 6.85
CA ASN A 122 -0.72 -22.27 7.40
C ASN A 122 -1.26 -22.25 8.84
N ARG A 123 -2.25 -23.08 9.17
CA ARG A 123 -2.77 -23.20 10.54
C ARG A 123 -1.77 -23.84 11.50
N VAL A 124 -1.07 -24.87 11.07
CA VAL A 124 -0.03 -25.50 11.88
C VAL A 124 1.17 -24.57 12.05
N GLY A 125 1.60 -23.89 10.97
CA GLY A 125 2.70 -22.92 11.01
C GLY A 125 2.44 -21.77 12.00
N THR A 126 1.24 -21.20 12.01
CA THR A 126 0.86 -20.16 12.97
C THR A 126 0.78 -20.66 14.42
N ALA A 127 0.30 -21.89 14.64
CA ALA A 127 0.25 -22.49 15.96
C ALA A 127 1.66 -22.77 16.53
N VAL A 128 2.58 -23.26 15.69
CA VAL A 128 3.99 -23.47 16.07
C VAL A 128 4.69 -22.14 16.36
N ALA A 129 4.51 -21.13 15.53
CA ALA A 129 5.07 -19.81 15.75
C ALA A 129 4.56 -19.17 17.06
N ALA A 130 3.27 -19.30 17.35
CA ALA A 130 2.68 -18.82 18.59
C ALA A 130 3.22 -19.57 19.83
N SER A 131 3.43 -20.88 19.75
CA SER A 131 4.00 -21.67 20.86
C SER A 131 5.48 -21.32 21.10
N LEU A 132 6.27 -21.07 20.07
CA LEU A 132 7.67 -20.63 20.20
C LEU A 132 7.80 -19.23 20.81
N SER A 133 6.87 -18.32 20.51
CA SER A 133 6.84 -16.98 21.11
C SER A 133 6.52 -16.97 22.61
N LEU A 134 5.82 -17.99 23.11
CA LEU A 134 5.50 -18.16 24.53
C LEU A 134 6.66 -18.78 25.34
N VAL A 135 7.60 -19.45 24.67
CA VAL A 135 8.76 -20.10 25.32
C VAL A 135 9.97 -19.16 25.45
N SER A 136 10.03 -18.08 24.70
CA SER A 136 11.17 -17.15 24.67
C SER A 136 11.34 -16.16 25.84
N PRO A 137 10.46 -15.98 26.85
CA PRO A 137 10.71 -15.09 27.99
C PRO A 137 11.54 -15.66 29.15
N GLN A 138 12.03 -16.91 29.07
CA GLN A 138 12.65 -17.58 30.23
C GLN A 138 14.18 -17.75 30.15
N LEU A 139 14.87 -17.11 29.20
CA LEU A 139 16.33 -17.09 29.19
C LEU A 139 16.83 -15.71 29.59
N ARG A 140 16.91 -15.50 30.91
CA ARG A 140 17.75 -14.49 31.58
C ARG A 140 18.98 -15.17 32.17
#